data_5db20d2fdeb54ec84eee62b75656ab77
#
_entry.id   5db20d2fdeb54ec84eee62b75656ab77
#
_cell.length_a   1.000
_cell.length_b   1.000
_cell.length_c   1.000
_cell.angle_alpha   90.00
_cell.angle_beta   90.00
_cell.angle_gamma   90.00
#
_symmetry.space_group_name_H-M   'P 1'
#
loop_
_entity.id
_entity.type
_entity.pdbx_description
1 polymer ?
#
loop_
_entity_poly.entity_id
_entity_poly.type
_entity_poly.pdbx_seq_one_letter_code
_entity_poly.pdbx_strand_id
1 'polypeptide(L)'
;MTAHIALRGRLALAAIAAAAAIGLAGVALAISAPSPGRAFPTLVPAAAPAGWPHLTLPNGTAVLSYPPSLRPVRGDAVAVSAARITAQGAYQLYLNATPQQGDERLQGWAAFRLNLLTADDAATARELAAAQGVKFRGGTGSCVIDQYVTKIGAHHYEEIACLVQGRTGASVIVAAAPAATWAQASPLLLRAVASYQVR
;
A
#
# COMPACT_ATOMS: atom_id res chain seq x y z
N MET A 1 22.56 22.35 12.11
CA MET A 1 23.00 21.44 13.20
C MET A 1 22.53 20.05 12.83
N THR A 2 23.46 19.27 12.35
CA THR A 2 23.33 17.94 11.76
C THR A 2 23.48 16.90 12.87
N ALA A 3 22.52 15.99 13.03
CA ALA A 3 22.67 14.83 13.90
C ALA A 3 22.50 13.55 13.08
N HIS A 4 23.64 12.98 12.69
CA HIS A 4 23.77 11.60 12.21
C HIS A 4 23.72 10.68 13.41
N ILE A 5 22.78 9.74 13.44
CA ILE A 5 22.84 8.61 14.36
C ILE A 5 23.02 7.35 13.52
N ALA A 6 24.26 6.89 13.47
CA ALA A 6 24.62 5.56 12.99
C ALA A 6 24.56 4.60 14.17
N LEU A 7 23.69 3.60 14.12
CA LEU A 7 23.65 2.53 15.13
C LEU A 7 24.16 1.23 14.51
N ARG A 8 25.44 0.93 14.78
CA ARG A 8 26.04 -0.40 14.57
C ARG A 8 25.87 -1.20 15.86
N GLY A 9 25.08 -2.24 15.85
CA GLY A 9 24.97 -3.23 16.91
C GLY A 9 25.40 -4.59 16.41
N ARG A 10 26.53 -5.10 16.95
CA ARG A 10 27.12 -6.40 16.66
C ARG A 10 26.38 -7.52 17.39
N LEU A 11 26.16 -8.61 16.66
CA LEU A 11 25.69 -9.92 17.12
C LEU A 11 26.65 -10.55 18.13
N ALA A 12 26.11 -11.12 19.20
CA ALA A 12 26.76 -12.11 20.04
C ALA A 12 26.00 -13.44 19.90
N LEU A 13 26.67 -14.43 19.33
CA LEU A 13 26.25 -15.83 19.34
C LEU A 13 26.44 -16.42 20.75
N ALA A 14 25.41 -17.06 21.28
CA ALA A 14 25.54 -18.02 22.35
C ALA A 14 24.89 -19.33 21.89
N ALA A 15 25.72 -20.32 21.66
CA ALA A 15 25.32 -21.69 21.40
C ALA A 15 25.06 -22.40 22.74
N ILE A 16 23.88 -22.97 22.91
CA ILE A 16 23.60 -23.96 23.93
C ILE A 16 23.04 -25.21 23.25
N ALA A 17 23.84 -26.26 23.25
CA ALA A 17 23.42 -27.60 22.88
C ALA A 17 22.76 -28.28 24.08
N ALA A 18 21.53 -28.74 23.91
CA ALA A 18 20.91 -29.71 24.80
C ALA A 18 20.20 -30.76 23.94
N ALA A 19 20.76 -31.95 23.89
CA ALA A 19 20.16 -33.15 23.32
C ALA A 19 19.16 -33.73 24.32
N ALA A 20 17.94 -34.00 23.89
CA ALA A 20 17.04 -34.95 24.56
C ALA A 20 16.14 -35.62 23.52
N ALA A 21 16.00 -36.93 23.71
CA ALA A 21 15.52 -37.91 22.75
C ALA A 21 14.00 -38.04 22.68
N ILE A 22 13.55 -38.39 21.47
CA ILE A 22 12.53 -39.40 21.09
C ILE A 22 11.09 -39.22 21.58
N GLY A 23 10.24 -38.91 20.61
CA GLY A 23 8.81 -39.16 20.61
C GLY A 23 8.31 -39.01 19.20
N LEU A 24 8.32 -40.09 18.39
CA LEU A 24 7.69 -40.17 17.08
C LEU A 24 6.16 -40.14 17.24
N ALA A 25 5.58 -39.00 17.49
CA ALA A 25 4.17 -38.76 17.25
C ALA A 25 4.12 -38.13 15.86
N GLY A 26 3.65 -38.89 14.88
CA GLY A 26 3.41 -38.41 13.51
C GLY A 26 2.38 -37.29 13.53
N VAL A 27 2.86 -36.05 13.60
CA VAL A 27 2.05 -34.86 13.33
C VAL A 27 1.85 -34.85 11.83
N ALA A 28 0.69 -35.27 11.37
CA ALA A 28 0.23 -35.00 10.00
C ALA A 28 0.20 -33.48 9.85
N LEU A 29 1.23 -32.91 9.22
CA LEU A 29 1.21 -31.54 8.73
C LEU A 29 0.08 -31.48 7.69
N ALA A 30 -1.07 -31.03 8.12
CA ALA A 30 -2.11 -30.60 7.21
C ALA A 30 -1.48 -29.43 6.41
N ILE A 31 -1.02 -29.75 5.20
CA ILE A 31 -0.65 -28.72 4.21
C ILE A 31 -1.98 -28.05 3.88
N SER A 32 -2.28 -26.95 4.57
CA SER A 32 -3.38 -26.08 4.20
C SER A 32 -3.15 -25.65 2.77
N ALA A 33 -4.00 -26.10 1.86
CA ALA A 33 -4.01 -25.61 0.49
C ALA A 33 -4.07 -24.08 0.55
N PRO A 34 -3.28 -23.35 -0.23
CA PRO A 34 -3.38 -21.91 -0.28
C PRO A 34 -4.83 -21.56 -0.64
N SER A 35 -5.47 -20.75 0.18
CA SER A 35 -6.80 -20.23 -0.14
C SER A 35 -6.72 -19.59 -1.53
N PRO A 36 -7.67 -19.85 -2.44
CA PRO A 36 -7.66 -19.21 -3.75
C PRO A 36 -7.59 -17.69 -3.53
N GLY A 37 -6.53 -17.06 -4.05
CA GLY A 37 -6.33 -15.62 -3.93
C GLY A 37 -7.57 -14.89 -4.46
N ARG A 38 -7.93 -13.80 -3.83
CA ARG A 38 -9.00 -12.91 -4.31
C ARG A 38 -8.66 -12.44 -5.72
N ALA A 39 -9.64 -12.48 -6.64
CA ALA A 39 -9.45 -11.93 -7.97
C ALA A 39 -9.19 -10.41 -7.89
N PHE A 40 -8.16 -9.93 -8.61
CA PHE A 40 -7.89 -8.50 -8.70
C PHE A 40 -9.04 -7.80 -9.47
N PRO A 41 -9.60 -6.68 -8.98
CA PRO A 41 -10.69 -5.99 -9.66
C PRO A 41 -10.25 -5.42 -11.01
N THR A 42 -11.13 -5.42 -11.99
CA THR A 42 -10.85 -4.77 -13.27
C THR A 42 -10.81 -3.25 -13.07
N LEU A 43 -9.63 -2.65 -13.28
CA LEU A 43 -9.45 -1.21 -13.31
C LEU A 43 -9.44 -0.73 -14.77
N VAL A 44 -10.46 0.06 -15.13
CA VAL A 44 -10.54 0.70 -16.45
C VAL A 44 -10.19 2.17 -16.28
N PRO A 45 -9.14 2.68 -16.96
CA PRO A 45 -8.79 4.09 -16.91
C PRO A 45 -9.97 4.98 -17.27
N ALA A 46 -10.28 5.94 -16.43
CA ALA A 46 -11.42 6.83 -16.62
C ALA A 46 -11.05 8.28 -16.27
N ALA A 47 -11.79 9.24 -16.79
CA ALA A 47 -11.72 10.61 -16.30
C ALA A 47 -12.27 10.66 -14.88
N ALA A 48 -11.73 11.57 -14.06
CA ALA A 48 -12.33 11.84 -12.75
C ALA A 48 -13.78 12.32 -12.93
N PRO A 49 -14.70 11.93 -12.03
CA PRO A 49 -16.05 12.45 -12.04
C PRO A 49 -16.09 13.98 -11.99
N ALA A 50 -17.09 14.58 -12.62
CA ALA A 50 -17.28 16.01 -12.56
C ALA A 50 -17.37 16.51 -11.11
N GLY A 51 -16.73 17.63 -10.84
CA GLY A 51 -16.70 18.22 -9.49
C GLY A 51 -15.70 17.60 -8.50
N TRP A 52 -14.92 16.58 -8.91
CA TRP A 52 -13.85 16.10 -8.08
C TRP A 52 -12.65 17.04 -8.10
N PRO A 53 -12.19 17.52 -6.94
CA PRO A 53 -10.94 18.26 -6.85
C PRO A 53 -9.75 17.36 -7.15
N HIS A 54 -8.59 17.98 -7.42
CA HIS A 54 -7.35 17.25 -7.70
C HIS A 54 -6.15 17.89 -7.02
N LEU A 55 -5.13 17.09 -6.82
CA LEU A 55 -3.80 17.45 -6.33
C LEU A 55 -2.78 17.01 -7.37
N THR A 56 -1.80 17.84 -7.66
CA THR A 56 -0.69 17.49 -8.55
C THR A 56 0.54 17.22 -7.69
N LEU A 57 1.26 16.14 -7.97
CA LEU A 57 2.55 15.88 -7.33
C LEU A 57 3.50 17.08 -7.53
N PRO A 58 4.29 17.46 -6.53
CA PRO A 58 5.21 18.61 -6.63
C PRO A 58 6.16 18.56 -7.83
N ASN A 59 6.58 17.36 -8.23
CA ASN A 59 7.42 17.15 -9.43
C ASN A 59 6.62 17.12 -10.75
N GLY A 60 5.31 17.31 -10.72
CA GLY A 60 4.44 17.36 -11.89
C GLY A 60 4.18 16.03 -12.59
N THR A 61 4.70 14.91 -12.11
CA THR A 61 4.61 13.61 -12.80
C THR A 61 3.24 12.96 -12.77
N ALA A 62 2.39 13.33 -11.79
CA ALA A 62 1.06 12.74 -11.67
C ALA A 62 0.02 13.69 -11.05
N VAL A 63 -1.25 13.34 -11.26
CA VAL A 63 -2.43 14.03 -10.74
C VAL A 63 -3.32 13.03 -10.03
N LEU A 64 -3.63 13.31 -8.77
CA LEU A 64 -4.55 12.59 -7.91
C LEU A 64 -5.88 13.34 -7.85
N SER A 65 -6.95 12.78 -8.42
CA SER A 65 -8.32 13.27 -8.24
C SER A 65 -8.98 12.54 -7.07
N TYR A 66 -9.74 13.26 -6.27
CA TYR A 66 -10.35 12.68 -5.08
C TYR A 66 -11.81 13.14 -4.86
N PRO A 67 -12.64 12.29 -4.19
CA PRO A 67 -14.03 12.62 -3.91
C PRO A 67 -14.16 13.90 -3.07
N PRO A 68 -15.19 14.73 -3.28
CA PRO A 68 -15.43 15.95 -2.48
C PRO A 68 -15.65 15.70 -0.97
N SER A 69 -15.94 14.43 -0.61
CA SER A 69 -16.08 14.01 0.81
C SER A 69 -14.74 13.86 1.53
N LEU A 70 -13.61 13.91 0.82
CA LEU A 70 -12.27 13.94 1.39
C LEU A 70 -11.77 15.39 1.44
N ARG A 71 -10.77 15.63 2.29
CA ARG A 71 -10.05 16.89 2.37
C ARG A 71 -8.56 16.67 2.20
N PRO A 72 -7.83 17.58 1.58
CA PRO A 72 -6.38 17.54 1.58
C PRO A 72 -5.86 17.46 3.02
N VAL A 73 -4.90 16.56 3.24
CA VAL A 73 -4.19 16.44 4.52
C VAL A 73 -2.71 16.67 4.31
N ARG A 74 -2.06 17.25 5.31
CA ARG A 74 -0.64 17.50 5.27
C ARG A 74 0.09 16.15 5.37
N GLY A 75 1.01 15.93 4.47
CA GLY A 75 1.92 14.79 4.43
C GLY A 75 3.34 15.27 4.19
N ASP A 76 4.18 14.38 3.67
CA ASP A 76 5.55 14.69 3.28
C ASP A 76 5.60 15.72 2.15
N ALA A 77 6.70 16.48 2.08
CA ALA A 77 6.86 17.56 1.11
C ALA A 77 6.76 17.12 -0.36
N VAL A 78 7.01 15.82 -0.63
CA VAL A 78 6.97 15.23 -1.98
C VAL A 78 5.65 14.53 -2.29
N ALA A 79 4.81 14.30 -1.28
CA ALA A 79 3.53 13.58 -1.40
C ALA A 79 2.34 14.52 -1.49
N VAL A 80 1.23 14.01 -2.03
CA VAL A 80 -0.08 14.64 -1.92
C VAL A 80 -1.07 13.64 -1.35
N SER A 81 -1.90 14.08 -0.41
CA SER A 81 -2.85 13.22 0.28
C SER A 81 -4.21 13.89 0.44
N ALA A 82 -5.26 13.08 0.39
CA ALA A 82 -6.61 13.50 0.77
C ALA A 82 -7.25 12.41 1.64
N ALA A 83 -7.96 12.83 2.68
CA ALA A 83 -8.54 11.88 3.63
C ALA A 83 -9.91 12.33 4.16
N ARG A 84 -10.65 11.35 4.68
CA ARG A 84 -11.75 11.56 5.63
C ARG A 84 -11.32 10.98 6.95
N ILE A 85 -11.29 11.86 7.98
CA ILE A 85 -10.80 11.55 9.31
C ILE A 85 -11.94 11.76 10.31
N THR A 86 -12.08 10.87 11.29
CA THR A 86 -13.06 11.05 12.39
C THR A 86 -12.65 12.18 13.32
N ALA A 87 -13.57 12.61 14.18
CA ALA A 87 -13.24 13.58 15.24
C ALA A 87 -12.15 13.10 16.20
N GLN A 88 -11.96 11.77 16.31
CA GLN A 88 -10.93 11.14 17.14
C GLN A 88 -9.60 10.95 16.38
N GLY A 89 -9.48 11.43 15.14
CA GLY A 89 -8.26 11.35 14.33
C GLY A 89 -8.07 10.06 13.55
N ALA A 90 -9.03 9.13 13.54
CA ALA A 90 -8.91 7.88 12.80
C ALA A 90 -9.25 8.07 11.31
N TYR A 91 -8.41 7.51 10.44
CA TYR A 91 -8.64 7.52 8.99
C TYR A 91 -9.81 6.59 8.63
N GLN A 92 -10.84 7.14 7.99
CA GLN A 92 -11.95 6.38 7.40
C GLN A 92 -11.73 6.10 5.92
N LEU A 93 -11.16 7.05 5.19
CA LEU A 93 -10.75 6.95 3.79
C LEU A 93 -9.43 7.68 3.64
N TYR A 94 -8.52 7.12 2.89
CA TYR A 94 -7.22 7.71 2.63
C TYR A 94 -6.82 7.51 1.18
N LEU A 95 -6.36 8.57 0.55
CA LEU A 95 -5.73 8.59 -0.76
C LEU A 95 -4.39 9.28 -0.63
N ASN A 96 -3.36 8.68 -1.20
CA ASN A 96 -2.02 9.25 -1.23
C ASN A 96 -1.40 9.02 -2.60
N ALA A 97 -0.63 9.97 -3.07
CA ALA A 97 0.27 9.79 -4.20
C ALA A 97 1.65 10.33 -3.84
N THR A 98 2.68 9.56 -4.23
CA THR A 98 4.10 9.92 -4.07
C THR A 98 4.85 9.70 -5.38
N PRO A 99 5.90 10.47 -5.69
CA PRO A 99 6.84 10.05 -6.73
C PRO A 99 7.48 8.72 -6.34
N GLN A 100 8.00 8.00 -7.30
CA GLN A 100 8.93 6.90 -7.03
C GLN A 100 10.11 7.43 -6.21
N GLN A 101 10.48 6.77 -5.12
CA GLN A 101 11.47 7.26 -4.16
C GLN A 101 12.74 6.41 -4.07
N GLY A 102 12.74 5.21 -4.63
CA GLY A 102 13.85 4.27 -4.51
C GLY A 102 13.87 3.24 -5.63
N ASP A 103 14.07 1.99 -5.23
CA ASP A 103 14.23 0.85 -6.15
C ASP A 103 12.91 0.18 -6.51
N GLU A 104 11.79 0.85 -6.35
CA GLU A 104 10.48 0.33 -6.72
C GLU A 104 10.45 -0.02 -8.21
N ARG A 105 9.99 -1.23 -8.52
CA ARG A 105 9.88 -1.72 -9.89
C ARG A 105 8.50 -2.31 -10.14
N LEU A 106 8.01 -2.19 -11.36
CA LEU A 106 6.73 -2.81 -11.75
C LEU A 106 6.76 -4.33 -11.52
N GLN A 107 7.88 -4.97 -11.89
CA GLN A 107 8.11 -6.37 -11.55
C GLN A 107 8.44 -6.48 -10.06
N GLY A 108 7.69 -7.33 -9.35
CA GLY A 108 7.90 -7.54 -7.91
C GLY A 108 7.28 -6.48 -7.00
N TRP A 109 6.47 -5.56 -7.54
CA TRP A 109 5.84 -4.49 -6.78
C TRP A 109 5.07 -4.97 -5.55
N ALA A 110 4.27 -6.05 -5.69
CA ALA A 110 3.48 -6.58 -4.57
C ALA A 110 4.37 -6.98 -3.39
N ALA A 111 5.42 -7.77 -3.64
CA ALA A 111 6.36 -8.17 -2.60
C ALA A 111 7.11 -6.97 -1.99
N PHE A 112 7.54 -6.02 -2.83
CA PHE A 112 8.19 -4.80 -2.38
C PHE A 112 7.28 -4.00 -1.43
N ARG A 113 5.99 -3.79 -1.80
CA ARG A 113 5.03 -3.05 -1.00
C ARG A 113 4.79 -3.68 0.37
N LEU A 114 4.59 -5.00 0.43
CA LEU A 114 4.41 -5.72 1.68
C LEU A 114 5.63 -5.64 2.59
N ASN A 115 6.84 -5.76 2.03
CA ASN A 115 8.08 -5.61 2.78
C ASN A 115 8.21 -4.20 3.35
N LEU A 116 7.89 -3.16 2.55
CA LEU A 116 7.91 -1.77 3.00
C LEU A 116 6.92 -1.53 4.14
N LEU A 117 5.67 -2.00 4.01
CA LEU A 117 4.67 -1.89 5.07
C LEU A 117 5.16 -2.50 6.38
N THR A 118 5.72 -3.72 6.33
CA THR A 118 6.20 -4.42 7.53
C THR A 118 7.46 -3.80 8.12
N ALA A 119 8.33 -3.22 7.29
CA ALA A 119 9.50 -2.49 7.76
C ALA A 119 9.11 -1.24 8.55
N ASP A 120 8.19 -0.45 8.02
CA ASP A 120 7.90 0.89 8.53
C ASP A 120 6.71 0.91 9.49
N ASP A 121 5.49 0.58 9.03
CA ASP A 121 4.25 0.96 9.71
C ASP A 121 3.44 -0.22 10.23
N ALA A 122 3.56 -1.40 9.63
CA ALA A 122 2.70 -2.54 9.93
C ALA A 122 3.38 -3.59 10.81
N ALA A 123 2.64 -4.10 11.79
CA ALA A 123 3.00 -5.29 12.56
C ALA A 123 2.85 -6.55 11.70
N THR A 124 1.85 -6.57 10.83
CA THR A 124 1.62 -7.65 9.85
C THR A 124 1.07 -7.06 8.56
N ALA A 125 1.45 -7.64 7.43
CA ALA A 125 0.85 -7.36 6.13
C ALA A 125 0.70 -8.65 5.34
N ARG A 126 -0.38 -8.75 4.55
CA ARG A 126 -0.62 -9.89 3.66
C ARG A 126 -1.24 -9.46 2.34
N GLU A 127 -0.79 -10.06 1.27
CA GLU A 127 -1.40 -9.89 -0.05
C GLU A 127 -2.78 -10.56 -0.10
N LEU A 128 -3.74 -9.89 -0.73
CA LEU A 128 -5.04 -10.43 -1.07
C LEU A 128 -5.17 -10.69 -2.57
N ALA A 129 -4.63 -9.78 -3.39
CA ALA A 129 -4.62 -9.88 -4.84
C ALA A 129 -3.53 -8.99 -5.42
N ALA A 130 -2.96 -9.36 -6.58
CA ALA A 130 -2.04 -8.52 -7.32
C ALA A 130 -2.30 -8.59 -8.82
N ALA A 131 -1.93 -7.54 -9.55
CA ALA A 131 -1.98 -7.50 -11.01
C ALA A 131 -0.84 -6.67 -11.57
N GLN A 132 -0.33 -7.09 -12.73
CA GLN A 132 0.66 -6.37 -13.52
C GLN A 132 0.06 -5.89 -14.84
N GLY A 133 0.68 -4.89 -15.46
CA GLY A 133 0.22 -4.36 -16.74
C GLY A 133 -1.12 -3.61 -16.66
N VAL A 134 -1.53 -3.20 -15.46
CA VAL A 134 -2.75 -2.43 -15.23
C VAL A 134 -2.64 -1.10 -15.95
N LYS A 135 -3.67 -0.75 -16.73
CA LYS A 135 -3.69 0.49 -17.49
C LYS A 135 -4.14 1.66 -16.63
N PHE A 136 -3.47 2.80 -16.83
CA PHE A 136 -3.79 4.10 -16.23
C PHE A 136 -3.86 5.18 -17.30
N ARG A 137 -4.38 6.33 -16.97
CA ARG A 137 -4.32 7.51 -17.85
C ARG A 137 -2.87 7.98 -17.96
N GLY A 138 -2.28 7.81 -19.14
CA GLY A 138 -0.89 8.20 -19.44
C GLY A 138 0.18 7.16 -19.06
N GLY A 139 -0.19 5.96 -18.60
CA GLY A 139 0.81 4.97 -18.19
C GLY A 139 0.30 3.55 -17.96
N THR A 140 1.18 2.75 -17.40
CA THR A 140 0.90 1.35 -17.03
C THR A 140 1.50 1.08 -15.66
N GLY A 141 0.85 0.27 -14.84
CA GLY A 141 1.28 -0.01 -13.48
C GLY A 141 1.23 -1.47 -13.08
N SER A 142 1.76 -1.73 -11.90
CA SER A 142 1.57 -2.94 -11.11
C SER A 142 0.89 -2.57 -9.82
N CYS A 143 -0.12 -3.33 -9.43
CA CYS A 143 -0.95 -3.07 -8.26
C CYS A 143 -0.99 -4.28 -7.34
N VAL A 144 -1.16 -4.01 -6.05
CA VAL A 144 -1.47 -4.99 -5.01
C VAL A 144 -2.66 -4.50 -4.20
N ILE A 145 -3.51 -5.43 -3.81
CA ILE A 145 -4.48 -5.24 -2.73
C ILE A 145 -3.96 -6.04 -1.56
N ASP A 146 -3.82 -5.40 -0.43
CA ASP A 146 -3.31 -6.02 0.78
C ASP A 146 -4.13 -5.62 2.01
N GLN A 147 -3.95 -6.38 3.08
CA GLN A 147 -4.41 -6.04 4.42
C GLN A 147 -3.22 -5.95 5.36
N TYR A 148 -3.26 -4.96 6.22
CA TYR A 148 -2.24 -4.80 7.25
C TYR A 148 -2.81 -4.36 8.59
N VAL A 149 -2.03 -4.58 9.64
CA VAL A 149 -2.31 -4.12 11.00
C VAL A 149 -1.22 -3.16 11.40
N THR A 150 -1.57 -1.94 11.78
CA THR A 150 -0.58 -0.93 12.17
C THR A 150 0.17 -1.32 13.45
N LYS A 151 1.47 -0.99 13.55
CA LYS A 151 2.27 -1.17 14.77
C LYS A 151 1.72 -0.39 15.95
N ILE A 152 1.19 0.80 15.68
CA ILE A 152 0.60 1.68 16.70
C ILE A 152 -0.91 1.60 16.58
N GLY A 153 -1.60 1.34 17.70
CA GLY A 153 -3.05 1.26 17.78
C GLY A 153 -3.69 -0.02 17.22
N ALA A 154 -2.90 -0.92 16.62
CA ALA A 154 -3.36 -2.18 16.05
C ALA A 154 -4.59 -2.02 15.13
N HIS A 155 -4.61 -0.97 14.32
CA HIS A 155 -5.70 -0.71 13.38
C HIS A 155 -5.58 -1.61 12.15
N HIS A 156 -6.69 -2.20 11.74
CA HIS A 156 -6.77 -3.07 10.57
C HIS A 156 -7.20 -2.25 9.34
N TYR A 157 -6.36 -2.23 8.33
CA TYR A 157 -6.65 -1.58 7.05
C TYR A 157 -6.62 -2.57 5.89
N GLU A 158 -7.37 -2.26 4.85
CA GLU A 158 -7.21 -2.83 3.52
C GLU A 158 -6.91 -1.69 2.56
N GLU A 159 -5.99 -1.93 1.63
CA GLU A 159 -5.61 -0.94 0.65
C GLU A 159 -5.42 -1.53 -0.74
N ILE A 160 -5.44 -0.66 -1.74
CA ILE A 160 -4.85 -0.89 -3.04
C ILE A 160 -3.68 0.07 -3.21
N ALA A 161 -2.51 -0.46 -3.55
CA ALA A 161 -1.31 0.30 -3.83
C ALA A 161 -0.79 -0.04 -5.23
N CYS A 162 -0.59 0.98 -6.07
CA CYS A 162 -0.12 0.81 -7.45
C CYS A 162 1.13 1.66 -7.71
N LEU A 163 2.19 1.03 -8.20
CA LEU A 163 3.30 1.73 -8.84
C LEU A 163 2.93 1.93 -10.32
N VAL A 164 2.91 3.17 -10.77
CA VAL A 164 2.47 3.55 -12.12
C VAL A 164 3.60 4.26 -12.85
N GLN A 165 4.01 3.70 -13.98
CA GLN A 165 5.01 4.26 -14.87
C GLN A 165 4.34 5.13 -15.93
N GLY A 166 4.66 6.42 -15.95
CA GLY A 166 4.35 7.37 -17.02
C GLY A 166 5.55 7.63 -17.93
N ARG A 167 5.43 8.62 -18.81
CA ARG A 167 6.52 9.04 -19.72
C ARG A 167 7.63 9.79 -18.99
N THR A 168 7.30 10.57 -17.97
CA THR A 168 8.22 11.48 -17.27
C THR A 168 8.73 10.92 -15.95
N GLY A 169 8.28 9.73 -15.57
CA GLY A 169 8.68 9.06 -14.33
C GLY A 169 7.61 8.14 -13.79
N ALA A 170 7.91 7.50 -12.68
CA ALA A 170 6.97 6.66 -11.97
C ALA A 170 6.46 7.34 -10.69
N SER A 171 5.30 6.92 -10.26
CA SER A 171 4.68 7.36 -9.01
C SER A 171 3.85 6.25 -8.40
N VAL A 172 3.66 6.31 -7.09
CA VAL A 172 2.81 5.38 -6.35
C VAL A 172 1.49 6.06 -6.03
N ILE A 173 0.38 5.37 -6.21
CA ILE A 173 -0.92 5.74 -5.66
C ILE A 173 -1.36 4.68 -4.65
N VAL A 174 -1.82 5.13 -3.49
CA VAL A 174 -2.39 4.30 -2.42
C VAL A 174 -3.81 4.79 -2.14
N ALA A 175 -4.73 3.83 -1.98
CA ALA A 175 -6.10 4.08 -1.56
C ALA A 175 -6.46 3.08 -0.46
N ALA A 176 -6.78 3.56 0.75
CA ALA A 176 -6.97 2.73 1.93
C ALA A 176 -8.24 3.08 2.70
N ALA A 177 -8.80 2.08 3.38
CA ALA A 177 -9.87 2.22 4.36
C ALA A 177 -9.75 1.15 5.46
N PRO A 178 -10.41 1.32 6.63
CA PRO A 178 -10.49 0.25 7.62
C PRO A 178 -11.03 -1.04 6.98
N ALA A 179 -10.41 -2.17 7.27
CA ALA A 179 -10.76 -3.46 6.67
C ALA A 179 -12.25 -3.82 6.86
N ALA A 180 -12.83 -3.46 8.01
CA ALA A 180 -14.24 -3.68 8.31
C ALA A 180 -15.21 -2.90 7.38
N THR A 181 -14.77 -1.80 6.79
CA THR A 181 -15.59 -0.95 5.92
C THR A 181 -15.11 -0.95 4.46
N TRP A 182 -14.09 -1.73 4.14
CA TRP A 182 -13.50 -1.78 2.80
C TRP A 182 -14.52 -2.10 1.70
N ALA A 183 -15.41 -3.06 1.92
CA ALA A 183 -16.41 -3.41 0.92
C ALA A 183 -17.31 -2.23 0.51
N GLN A 184 -17.59 -1.32 1.45
CA GLN A 184 -18.40 -0.13 1.21
C GLN A 184 -17.57 1.02 0.63
N ALA A 185 -16.30 1.13 1.04
CA ALA A 185 -15.38 2.19 0.64
C ALA A 185 -14.74 1.94 -0.74
N SER A 186 -14.43 0.68 -1.05
CA SER A 186 -13.64 0.30 -2.23
C SER A 186 -14.22 0.79 -3.57
N PRO A 187 -15.54 0.81 -3.83
CA PRO A 187 -16.03 1.32 -5.11
C PRO A 187 -15.64 2.80 -5.35
N LEU A 188 -15.64 3.61 -4.29
CA LEU A 188 -15.26 5.03 -4.37
C LEU A 188 -13.75 5.17 -4.52
N LEU A 189 -12.97 4.41 -3.76
CA LEU A 189 -11.51 4.42 -3.78
C LEU A 189 -10.96 3.89 -5.10
N LEU A 190 -11.50 2.78 -5.62
CA LEU A 190 -11.10 2.24 -6.93
C LEU A 190 -11.41 3.20 -8.08
N ARG A 191 -12.49 4.00 -7.98
CA ARG A 191 -12.78 5.06 -8.94
C ARG A 191 -11.70 6.16 -8.89
N ALA A 192 -11.18 6.52 -7.71
CA ALA A 192 -10.08 7.45 -7.59
C ALA A 192 -8.80 6.88 -8.21
N VAL A 193 -8.49 5.61 -7.94
CA VAL A 193 -7.35 4.91 -8.57
C VAL A 193 -7.50 4.83 -10.08
N ALA A 194 -8.69 4.49 -10.61
CA ALA A 194 -8.95 4.43 -12.05
C ALA A 194 -8.85 5.80 -12.74
N SER A 195 -9.05 6.91 -12.00
CA SER A 195 -8.92 8.27 -12.52
C SER A 195 -7.51 8.86 -12.37
N TYR A 196 -6.61 8.15 -11.69
CA TYR A 196 -5.22 8.58 -11.51
C TYR A 196 -4.54 8.79 -12.86
N GLN A 197 -3.86 9.91 -13.01
CA GLN A 197 -3.22 10.28 -14.25
C GLN A 197 -1.73 10.50 -14.05
N VAL A 198 -0.91 9.82 -14.84
CA VAL A 198 0.55 10.05 -14.94
C VAL A 198 0.91 10.73 -16.26
N ARG A 199 2.09 11.37 -16.29
CA ARG A 199 2.60 12.12 -17.44
C ARG A 199 3.85 11.49 -18.04
#